data_1ffee15339bd316cb1d61f1f6069c854
#
_entry.id   1ffee15339bd316cb1d61f1f6069c854
#
_cell.length_a   1.000
_cell.length_b   1.000
_cell.length_c   1.000
_cell.angle_alpha   90.00
_cell.angle_beta   90.00
_cell.angle_gamma   90.00
#
_symmetry.space_group_name_H-M   'P 1'
#
loop_
_entity.id
_entity.type
_entity.pdbx_description
1 polymer ?
#
loop_
_entity_poly.entity_id
_entity_poly.type
_entity_poly.pdbx_seq_one_letter_code
_entity_poly.pdbx_strand_id
1 'polypeptide(L)'
;FTVTFDMEITDGPGSNNPADGLSFNYGDFKLGEQGQAEEGMENRAGVNNNLSFEIDTWQNGDAEQGVNLAEQIDGAKSDLEFTNGPILQDGTSVSGPVTITYNPNTGASFKTEGLETNAEFEDVALTFVGDDSFNFGISARVGGANQDLFIDNFVLSLGTLGAPFQITDITKIGTEVEITWSSRPNRIYKVERSESLENDEVDSNRDGDIGFWEEVDDGVLSEGEETTFADEIFDDSKKVFWRVTDMGPAE
;
A
#
# COMPACT_ATOMS: atom_id res chain seq x y z
N PHE A 1 2.46 -0.86 -8.76
CA PHE A 1 1.71 -0.92 -10.02
C PHE A 1 1.23 0.46 -10.45
N THR A 2 0.92 0.59 -11.73
CA THR A 2 0.18 1.72 -12.28
C THR A 2 -0.99 1.17 -13.09
N VAL A 3 -2.17 1.74 -12.87
CA VAL A 3 -3.39 1.47 -13.66
C VAL A 3 -3.81 2.73 -14.36
N THR A 4 -4.12 2.60 -15.65
CA THR A 4 -4.72 3.68 -16.43
C THR A 4 -5.93 3.16 -17.16
N PHE A 5 -6.98 3.96 -17.24
CA PHE A 5 -8.18 3.67 -18.04
C PHE A 5 -8.92 4.95 -18.36
N ASP A 6 -9.71 4.92 -19.42
CA ASP A 6 -10.70 5.94 -19.69
C ASP A 6 -12.02 5.54 -19.02
N MET A 7 -12.63 6.48 -18.33
CA MET A 7 -13.87 6.29 -17.59
C MET A 7 -14.94 7.20 -18.15
N GLU A 8 -16.17 6.72 -18.23
CA GLU A 8 -17.37 7.52 -18.40
C GLU A 8 -18.44 7.04 -17.42
N ILE A 9 -18.98 7.95 -16.63
CA ILE A 9 -20.12 7.73 -15.74
C ILE A 9 -21.23 8.65 -16.18
N THR A 10 -22.43 8.10 -16.43
CA THR A 10 -23.61 8.86 -16.85
C THR A 10 -24.81 8.48 -16.01
N ASP A 11 -25.84 9.31 -16.01
CA ASP A 11 -27.14 8.95 -15.47
C ASP A 11 -27.67 7.70 -16.17
N GLY A 12 -28.06 6.71 -15.39
CA GLY A 12 -28.73 5.51 -15.90
C GLY A 12 -30.18 5.83 -16.33
N PRO A 13 -30.79 4.97 -17.16
CA PRO A 13 -32.14 5.18 -17.65
C PRO A 13 -33.17 5.27 -16.51
N GLY A 14 -33.88 6.40 -16.41
CA GLY A 14 -34.95 6.62 -15.43
C GLY A 14 -34.45 6.99 -14.03
N SER A 15 -33.18 7.29 -13.88
CA SER A 15 -32.61 7.86 -12.66
C SER A 15 -32.56 9.38 -12.78
N ASN A 16 -32.77 10.05 -11.68
CA ASN A 16 -32.55 11.49 -11.54
C ASN A 16 -31.32 11.79 -10.68
N ASN A 17 -30.63 10.78 -10.19
CA ASN A 17 -29.40 10.92 -9.45
C ASN A 17 -28.53 9.68 -9.72
N PRO A 18 -27.37 9.84 -10.32
CA PRO A 18 -26.44 8.73 -10.52
C PRO A 18 -25.94 8.20 -9.19
N ALA A 19 -25.78 6.89 -9.10
CA ALA A 19 -25.30 6.20 -7.89
C ALA A 19 -24.84 4.77 -8.21
N ASP A 20 -24.01 4.16 -7.39
CA ASP A 20 -23.36 4.66 -6.17
C ASP A 20 -21.91 5.08 -6.46
N GLY A 21 -21.33 4.65 -7.58
CA GLY A 21 -19.94 4.91 -7.93
C GLY A 21 -19.19 3.65 -8.32
N LEU A 22 -17.88 3.72 -8.24
CA LEU A 22 -16.97 2.61 -8.50
C LEU A 22 -15.77 2.65 -7.58
N SER A 23 -15.11 1.50 -7.43
CA SER A 23 -13.81 1.40 -6.77
C SER A 23 -12.84 0.52 -7.55
N PHE A 24 -11.57 0.86 -7.52
CA PHE A 24 -10.47 -0.01 -7.91
C PHE A 24 -9.82 -0.55 -6.64
N ASN A 25 -9.62 -1.86 -6.59
CA ASN A 25 -9.19 -2.57 -5.39
C ASN A 25 -7.95 -3.42 -5.66
N TYR A 26 -7.06 -3.48 -4.67
CA TYR A 26 -5.91 -4.39 -4.63
C TYR A 26 -5.80 -5.01 -3.24
N GLY A 27 -5.97 -6.33 -3.11
CA GLY A 27 -6.02 -6.96 -1.80
C GLY A 27 -6.19 -8.47 -1.79
N ASP A 28 -6.39 -9.04 -0.60
CA ASP A 28 -6.51 -10.47 -0.34
C ASP A 28 -7.91 -11.08 -0.61
N PHE A 29 -8.77 -10.34 -1.30
CA PHE A 29 -10.10 -10.83 -1.70
C PHE A 29 -10.01 -11.93 -2.77
N LYS A 30 -11.05 -12.76 -2.85
CA LYS A 30 -11.12 -13.83 -3.86
C LYS A 30 -11.67 -13.32 -5.18
N LEU A 31 -11.15 -13.86 -6.28
CA LEU A 31 -11.67 -13.56 -7.61
C LEU A 31 -13.16 -13.90 -7.70
N GLY A 32 -13.96 -12.99 -8.24
CA GLY A 32 -15.41 -13.11 -8.37
C GLY A 32 -16.19 -12.69 -7.13
N GLU A 33 -15.55 -12.27 -6.06
CA GLU A 33 -16.23 -11.59 -4.96
C GLU A 33 -16.68 -10.20 -5.44
N GLN A 34 -17.87 -9.81 -5.00
CA GLN A 34 -18.42 -8.50 -5.35
C GLN A 34 -18.03 -7.49 -4.28
N GLY A 35 -17.43 -6.39 -4.67
CA GLY A 35 -17.21 -5.22 -3.84
C GLY A 35 -18.51 -4.49 -3.49
N GLN A 36 -18.38 -3.45 -2.71
CA GLN A 36 -19.49 -2.57 -2.32
C GLN A 36 -19.39 -1.22 -3.04
N ALA A 37 -19.34 -1.26 -4.37
CA ALA A 37 -19.32 -0.06 -5.20
C ALA A 37 -18.22 0.94 -4.79
N GLU A 38 -18.64 2.10 -4.31
CA GLU A 38 -17.81 3.19 -3.81
C GLU A 38 -16.98 2.81 -2.56
N GLU A 39 -17.46 1.86 -1.78
CA GLU A 39 -16.76 1.42 -0.55
C GLU A 39 -15.72 0.30 -0.82
N GLY A 40 -15.54 -0.09 -2.06
CA GLY A 40 -14.53 -1.08 -2.42
C GLY A 40 -14.80 -2.48 -1.89
N MET A 41 -13.72 -3.17 -1.54
CA MET A 41 -13.75 -4.53 -0.96
C MET A 41 -13.76 -4.54 0.56
N GLU A 42 -13.80 -3.40 1.17
CA GLU A 42 -13.81 -3.24 2.62
C GLU A 42 -15.07 -3.82 3.24
N ASN A 43 -14.96 -4.12 4.52
CA ASN A 43 -16.06 -4.72 5.28
C ASN A 43 -16.59 -6.06 4.72
N ARG A 44 -15.91 -6.65 3.75
CA ARG A 44 -16.23 -7.98 3.24
C ARG A 44 -15.71 -9.06 4.18
N ALA A 45 -16.55 -10.03 4.46
CA ALA A 45 -16.15 -11.17 5.27
C ALA A 45 -15.01 -11.96 4.60
N GLY A 46 -13.85 -11.99 5.26
CA GLY A 46 -12.67 -12.71 4.79
C GLY A 46 -11.68 -11.88 3.98
N VAL A 47 -11.93 -10.59 3.78
CA VAL A 47 -10.94 -9.61 3.33
C VAL A 47 -10.31 -8.99 4.56
N ASN A 48 -9.00 -9.08 4.68
CA ASN A 48 -8.25 -8.51 5.80
C ASN A 48 -7.35 -7.37 5.35
N ASN A 49 -6.79 -7.47 4.13
CA ASN A 49 -5.89 -6.48 3.60
C ASN A 49 -6.38 -6.02 2.23
N ASN A 50 -6.66 -4.74 2.08
CA ASN A 50 -7.13 -4.15 0.85
C ASN A 50 -6.72 -2.68 0.75
N LEU A 51 -6.40 -2.25 -0.46
CA LEU A 51 -6.21 -0.86 -0.83
C LEU A 51 -7.30 -0.51 -1.84
N SER A 52 -8.13 0.47 -1.53
CA SER A 52 -9.24 0.92 -2.35
C SER A 52 -9.03 2.35 -2.83
N PHE A 53 -9.23 2.55 -4.13
CA PHE A 53 -9.37 3.86 -4.77
C PHE A 53 -10.82 3.98 -5.18
N GLU A 54 -11.54 4.92 -4.58
CA GLU A 54 -12.98 4.99 -4.63
C GLU A 54 -13.44 6.28 -5.31
N ILE A 55 -14.43 6.17 -6.16
CA ILE A 55 -15.11 7.30 -6.78
C ILE A 55 -16.58 7.18 -6.37
N ASP A 56 -16.98 8.00 -5.40
CA ASP A 56 -18.36 8.07 -4.92
C ASP A 56 -19.12 9.11 -5.71
N THR A 57 -20.23 8.71 -6.32
CA THR A 57 -21.10 9.57 -7.09
C THR A 57 -22.42 9.88 -6.37
N TRP A 58 -22.66 9.24 -5.22
CA TRP A 58 -23.89 9.40 -4.46
C TRP A 58 -23.71 10.21 -3.19
N GLN A 59 -24.61 11.15 -2.94
CA GLN A 59 -24.60 11.94 -1.72
C GLN A 59 -25.49 11.32 -0.65
N ASN A 60 -24.86 10.73 0.37
CA ASN A 60 -25.54 10.15 1.54
C ASN A 60 -25.97 11.20 2.59
N GLY A 61 -26.00 12.48 2.24
CA GLY A 61 -26.43 13.57 3.11
C GLY A 61 -25.31 14.37 3.75
N ASP A 62 -24.10 13.84 3.80
CA ASP A 62 -22.88 14.50 4.21
C ASP A 62 -21.94 14.72 3.01
N ALA A 63 -20.78 15.28 3.19
CA ALA A 63 -19.87 15.65 2.11
C ALA A 63 -19.06 14.45 1.57
N GLU A 64 -19.71 13.32 1.32
CA GLU A 64 -19.03 12.05 0.99
C GLU A 64 -18.82 11.81 -0.51
N GLN A 65 -19.30 12.71 -1.38
CA GLN A 65 -19.07 12.55 -2.81
C GLN A 65 -17.65 12.98 -3.18
N GLY A 66 -16.99 12.17 -3.98
CA GLY A 66 -15.66 12.50 -4.46
C GLY A 66 -14.78 11.28 -4.68
N VAL A 67 -13.49 11.50 -4.50
CA VAL A 67 -12.49 10.46 -4.59
C VAL A 67 -11.94 10.19 -3.21
N ASN A 68 -11.92 8.92 -2.83
CA ASN A 68 -11.41 8.46 -1.55
C ASN A 68 -10.27 7.45 -1.76
N LEU A 69 -9.31 7.47 -0.85
CA LEU A 69 -8.31 6.44 -0.69
C LEU A 69 -8.50 5.79 0.67
N ALA A 70 -8.72 4.50 0.68
CA ALA A 70 -8.86 3.74 1.92
C ALA A 70 -7.91 2.55 1.94
N GLU A 71 -7.39 2.24 3.12
CA GLU A 71 -6.68 0.99 3.37
C GLU A 71 -7.42 0.16 4.43
N GLN A 72 -7.31 -1.15 4.30
CA GLN A 72 -7.75 -2.10 5.31
C GLN A 72 -6.59 -2.99 5.68
N ILE A 73 -6.30 -3.11 6.97
CA ILE A 73 -5.22 -3.93 7.49
C ILE A 73 -5.76 -4.75 8.66
N ASP A 74 -5.56 -6.06 8.60
CA ASP A 74 -6.10 -7.00 9.59
C ASP A 74 -7.60 -6.83 9.85
N GLY A 75 -8.33 -6.43 8.80
CA GLY A 75 -9.77 -6.19 8.85
C GLY A 75 -10.19 -4.82 9.40
N ALA A 76 -9.26 -3.96 9.78
CA ALA A 76 -9.53 -2.60 10.21
C ALA A 76 -9.38 -1.61 9.04
N LYS A 77 -10.46 -0.86 8.73
CA LYS A 77 -10.47 0.17 7.69
C LYS A 77 -9.96 1.50 8.22
N SER A 78 -9.22 2.21 7.38
CA SER A 78 -8.82 3.60 7.56
C SER A 78 -9.00 4.37 6.26
N ASP A 79 -9.75 5.47 6.30
CA ASP A 79 -9.81 6.44 5.21
C ASP A 79 -8.61 7.37 5.34
N LEU A 80 -7.78 7.43 4.30
CA LEU A 80 -6.52 8.14 4.32
C LEU A 80 -6.59 9.51 3.67
N GLU A 81 -7.29 9.60 2.56
CA GLU A 81 -7.47 10.84 1.80
C GLU A 81 -8.87 10.88 1.22
N PHE A 82 -9.49 12.04 1.30
CA PHE A 82 -10.80 12.30 0.72
C PHE A 82 -10.80 13.66 0.03
N THR A 83 -11.14 13.67 -1.27
CA THR A 83 -11.32 14.90 -2.03
C THR A 83 -12.78 15.04 -2.41
N ASN A 84 -13.40 16.16 -2.03
CA ASN A 84 -14.73 16.51 -2.51
C ASN A 84 -14.67 16.72 -4.01
N GLY A 85 -15.16 15.73 -4.75
CA GLY A 85 -15.27 15.77 -6.21
C GLY A 85 -16.59 16.35 -6.68
N PRO A 86 -16.75 16.47 -8.00
CA PRO A 86 -18.01 16.89 -8.58
C PRO A 86 -19.08 15.84 -8.31
N ILE A 87 -20.20 16.35 -7.92
CA ILE A 87 -21.45 15.63 -7.89
C ILE A 87 -21.90 15.46 -9.34
N LEU A 88 -22.14 14.25 -9.78
CA LEU A 88 -22.92 14.04 -10.98
C LEU A 88 -24.33 14.53 -10.70
N GLN A 89 -24.74 15.60 -11.39
CA GLN A 89 -26.12 16.08 -11.36
C GLN A 89 -26.92 15.40 -12.47
N ASP A 90 -28.23 15.43 -12.31
CA ASP A 90 -29.19 14.97 -13.35
C ASP A 90 -28.78 15.36 -14.75
N GLY A 91 -28.68 14.40 -15.64
CA GLY A 91 -28.36 14.62 -17.05
C GLY A 91 -26.93 15.04 -17.32
N THR A 92 -26.03 14.87 -16.35
CA THR A 92 -24.60 15.11 -16.54
C THR A 92 -23.85 13.81 -16.75
N SER A 93 -22.71 13.91 -17.41
CA SER A 93 -21.74 12.82 -17.52
C SER A 93 -20.37 13.30 -17.06
N VAL A 94 -19.60 12.39 -16.53
CA VAL A 94 -18.19 12.60 -16.22
C VAL A 94 -17.39 11.62 -17.05
N SER A 95 -16.43 12.11 -17.81
CA SER A 95 -15.57 11.26 -18.61
C SER A 95 -14.15 11.80 -18.62
N GLY A 96 -13.19 10.89 -18.64
CA GLY A 96 -11.78 11.23 -18.78
C GLY A 96 -10.84 10.12 -18.36
N PRO A 97 -9.54 10.33 -18.55
CA PRO A 97 -8.53 9.37 -18.12
C PRO A 97 -8.41 9.34 -16.60
N VAL A 98 -8.22 8.14 -16.06
CA VAL A 98 -7.90 7.88 -14.66
C VAL A 98 -6.52 7.24 -14.61
N THR A 99 -5.69 7.71 -13.69
CA THR A 99 -4.41 7.09 -13.36
C THR A 99 -4.35 6.81 -11.87
N ILE A 100 -4.11 5.56 -11.53
CA ILE A 100 -3.93 5.07 -10.17
C ILE A 100 -2.52 4.51 -10.06
N THR A 101 -1.77 4.91 -9.06
CA THR A 101 -0.44 4.40 -8.79
C THR A 101 -0.33 3.93 -7.35
N TYR A 102 0.28 2.77 -7.16
CA TYR A 102 0.73 2.28 -5.86
C TYR A 102 2.21 1.96 -5.94
N ASN A 103 2.96 2.54 -5.05
CA ASN A 103 4.37 2.24 -4.84
C ASN A 103 4.58 2.00 -3.34
N PRO A 104 5.05 0.83 -2.91
CA PRO A 104 5.24 0.54 -1.49
C PRO A 104 6.23 1.48 -0.80
N ASN A 105 7.05 2.21 -1.54
CA ASN A 105 8.04 3.14 -0.99
C ASN A 105 7.53 4.57 -0.89
N THR A 106 6.71 5.04 -1.83
CA THR A 106 6.23 6.43 -1.86
C THR A 106 4.76 6.56 -1.51
N GLY A 107 3.98 5.49 -1.59
CA GLY A 107 2.57 5.52 -1.27
C GLY A 107 1.65 5.36 -2.49
N ALA A 108 0.45 5.91 -2.38
CA ALA A 108 -0.58 5.83 -3.41
C ALA A 108 -0.90 7.20 -4.00
N SER A 109 -1.21 7.21 -5.29
CA SER A 109 -1.60 8.41 -6.01
C SER A 109 -2.82 8.13 -6.89
N PHE A 110 -3.68 9.13 -7.01
CA PHE A 110 -4.83 9.12 -7.90
C PHE A 110 -4.88 10.43 -8.70
N LYS A 111 -5.07 10.30 -10.00
CA LYS A 111 -5.24 11.44 -10.91
C LYS A 111 -6.37 11.18 -11.87
N THR A 112 -7.17 12.22 -12.12
CA THR A 112 -8.19 12.21 -13.16
C THR A 112 -8.38 13.61 -13.73
N GLU A 113 -8.46 13.71 -15.06
CA GLU A 113 -8.68 14.97 -15.75
C GLU A 113 -10.16 15.21 -16.11
N GLY A 114 -11.00 14.20 -15.88
CA GLY A 114 -12.41 14.25 -16.33
C GLY A 114 -13.40 14.69 -15.27
N LEU A 115 -13.01 14.76 -14.02
CA LEU A 115 -13.84 15.27 -12.93
C LEU A 115 -13.73 16.81 -12.92
N GLU A 116 -14.85 17.53 -12.73
CA GLU A 116 -14.89 19.00 -12.75
C GLU A 116 -13.97 19.67 -11.70
N THR A 117 -13.64 18.96 -10.67
CA THR A 117 -12.62 19.36 -9.70
C THR A 117 -11.49 18.37 -9.86
N ASN A 118 -10.39 18.70 -10.45
CA ASN A 118 -9.20 17.86 -10.52
C ASN A 118 -8.95 17.16 -9.18
N ALA A 119 -9.70 16.08 -8.96
CA ALA A 119 -9.60 15.30 -7.73
C ALA A 119 -8.31 14.49 -7.84
N GLU A 120 -7.28 14.98 -7.19
CA GLU A 120 -5.96 14.39 -7.22
C GLU A 120 -5.42 14.26 -5.81
N PHE A 121 -4.76 13.17 -5.55
CA PHE A 121 -3.84 13.05 -4.43
C PHE A 121 -2.57 12.37 -4.90
N GLU A 122 -1.45 12.72 -4.31
CA GLU A 122 -0.13 12.20 -4.69
C GLU A 122 0.62 11.73 -3.46
N ASP A 123 1.28 10.58 -3.60
CA ASP A 123 2.22 10.03 -2.63
C ASP A 123 1.68 9.95 -1.19
N VAL A 124 0.39 9.59 -1.08
CA VAL A 124 -0.24 9.38 0.23
C VAL A 124 0.42 8.18 0.89
N ALA A 125 1.03 8.42 2.05
CA ALA A 125 1.72 7.38 2.80
C ALA A 125 0.75 6.29 3.24
N LEU A 126 1.16 5.03 3.11
CA LEU A 126 0.37 3.86 3.43
C LEU A 126 1.03 3.02 4.51
N THR A 127 0.20 2.42 5.36
CA THR A 127 0.59 1.27 6.19
C THR A 127 0.40 -0.04 5.43
N PHE A 128 -0.49 -0.05 4.45
CA PHE A 128 -0.75 -1.19 3.59
C PHE A 128 0.50 -1.65 2.85
N VAL A 129 0.75 -2.96 2.90
CA VAL A 129 1.83 -3.61 2.16
C VAL A 129 1.22 -4.59 1.18
N GLY A 130 1.47 -4.36 -0.11
CA GLY A 130 1.01 -5.27 -1.16
C GLY A 130 1.75 -6.61 -1.12
N ASP A 131 1.07 -7.66 -1.60
CA ASP A 131 1.61 -9.02 -1.72
C ASP A 131 1.35 -9.57 -3.13
N ASP A 132 2.26 -10.38 -3.65
CA ASP A 132 2.16 -10.96 -5.01
C ASP A 132 0.94 -11.90 -5.17
N SER A 133 0.37 -12.38 -4.07
CA SER A 133 -0.84 -13.20 -4.06
C SER A 133 -2.14 -12.40 -4.09
N PHE A 134 -2.07 -11.08 -3.94
CA PHE A 134 -3.24 -10.23 -3.92
C PHE A 134 -3.85 -10.07 -5.32
N ASN A 135 -5.14 -9.83 -5.33
CA ASN A 135 -5.90 -9.67 -6.55
C ASN A 135 -6.23 -8.21 -6.83
N PHE A 136 -6.42 -7.91 -8.11
CA PHE A 136 -6.97 -6.64 -8.57
C PHE A 136 -8.44 -6.82 -8.90
N GLY A 137 -9.24 -5.80 -8.62
CA GLY A 137 -10.66 -5.82 -8.93
C GLY A 137 -11.25 -4.43 -9.11
N ILE A 138 -12.25 -4.33 -9.98
CA ILE A 138 -13.10 -3.16 -10.11
C ILE A 138 -14.47 -3.53 -9.58
N SER A 139 -15.02 -2.71 -8.72
CA SER A 139 -16.35 -2.88 -8.14
C SER A 139 -17.21 -1.68 -8.52
N ALA A 140 -18.45 -1.96 -8.86
CA ALA A 140 -19.48 -0.95 -9.06
C ALA A 140 -20.82 -1.51 -8.61
N ARG A 141 -21.68 -0.66 -8.10
CA ARG A 141 -23.02 -1.01 -7.64
C ARG A 141 -24.00 0.10 -7.99
N VAL A 142 -25.24 -0.30 -8.11
CA VAL A 142 -26.39 0.60 -8.17
C VAL A 142 -27.39 0.19 -7.10
N GLY A 143 -28.06 1.19 -6.49
CA GLY A 143 -29.01 0.98 -5.40
C GLY A 143 -30.43 1.38 -5.81
N GLY A 144 -31.02 2.33 -5.09
CA GLY A 144 -32.31 2.94 -5.43
C GLY A 144 -32.24 3.93 -6.59
N ALA A 145 -31.07 4.45 -6.85
CA ALA A 145 -30.69 5.19 -8.05
C ALA A 145 -29.79 4.33 -8.92
N ASN A 146 -29.48 4.75 -10.12
CA ASN A 146 -28.63 4.00 -11.03
C ASN A 146 -27.72 4.92 -11.86
N GLN A 147 -26.67 4.33 -12.40
CA GLN A 147 -25.74 4.97 -13.32
C GLN A 147 -25.32 3.96 -14.38
N ASP A 148 -24.89 4.47 -15.54
CA ASP A 148 -24.17 3.68 -16.51
C ASP A 148 -22.67 3.99 -16.36
N LEU A 149 -21.86 2.95 -16.25
CA LEU A 149 -20.41 3.02 -16.13
C LEU A 149 -19.76 2.36 -17.34
N PHE A 150 -18.88 3.10 -17.99
CA PHE A 150 -18.05 2.59 -19.08
C PHE A 150 -16.58 2.73 -18.71
N ILE A 151 -15.82 1.69 -18.99
CA ILE A 151 -14.36 1.68 -18.83
C ILE A 151 -13.76 1.19 -20.14
N ASP A 152 -12.82 1.95 -20.69
CA ASP A 152 -12.10 1.61 -21.90
C ASP A 152 -10.60 1.85 -21.72
N ASN A 153 -9.80 1.34 -22.65
CA ASN A 153 -8.34 1.51 -22.67
C ASN A 153 -7.65 1.10 -21.35
N PHE A 154 -8.18 0.09 -20.68
CA PHE A 154 -7.65 -0.37 -19.39
C PHE A 154 -6.25 -0.98 -19.55
N VAL A 155 -5.27 -0.42 -18.84
CA VAL A 155 -3.90 -0.90 -18.80
C VAL A 155 -3.48 -1.05 -17.34
N LEU A 156 -3.07 -2.25 -16.96
CA LEU A 156 -2.40 -2.54 -15.68
C LEU A 156 -0.92 -2.79 -15.94
N SER A 157 -0.07 -1.92 -15.45
CA SER A 157 1.38 -2.07 -15.49
C SER A 157 1.88 -2.49 -14.12
N LEU A 158 2.40 -3.70 -14.03
CA LEU A 158 3.08 -4.16 -12.83
C LEU A 158 4.53 -3.68 -12.92
N GLY A 159 4.89 -2.72 -12.07
CA GLY A 159 6.29 -2.46 -11.80
C GLY A 159 6.88 -3.67 -11.08
N THR A 160 8.15 -3.89 -11.18
CA THR A 160 8.83 -4.70 -10.17
C THR A 160 8.52 -4.03 -8.83
N LEU A 161 7.86 -4.74 -7.92
CA LEU A 161 7.83 -4.36 -6.51
C LEU A 161 9.26 -3.93 -6.18
N GLY A 162 9.44 -2.72 -5.65
CA GLY A 162 10.77 -2.16 -5.41
C GLY A 162 11.65 -3.25 -4.84
N ALA A 163 12.90 -3.31 -5.26
CA ALA A 163 13.80 -4.44 -5.03
C ALA A 163 13.51 -5.06 -3.66
N PRO A 164 13.37 -6.39 -3.56
CA PRO A 164 12.98 -7.03 -2.32
C PRO A 164 13.88 -6.48 -1.21
N PHE A 165 13.31 -6.18 -0.06
CA PHE A 165 14.07 -5.76 1.12
C PHE A 165 15.30 -6.65 1.26
N GLN A 166 16.45 -6.07 1.10
CA GLN A 166 17.72 -6.80 1.11
C GLN A 166 18.86 -5.91 1.58
N ILE A 167 19.84 -6.51 2.20
CA ILE A 167 21.12 -5.85 2.43
C ILE A 167 21.80 -5.69 1.07
N THR A 168 22.07 -4.45 0.68
CA THR A 168 22.67 -4.09 -0.62
C THR A 168 24.18 -3.96 -0.55
N ASP A 169 24.71 -3.58 0.61
CA ASP A 169 26.15 -3.49 0.85
C ASP A 169 26.52 -3.75 2.31
N ILE A 170 27.72 -4.27 2.54
CA ILE A 170 28.38 -4.34 3.83
C ILE A 170 29.84 -3.93 3.64
N THR A 171 30.20 -2.80 4.16
CA THR A 171 31.56 -2.24 4.07
C THR A 171 32.20 -2.16 5.43
N LYS A 172 33.44 -2.67 5.57
CA LYS A 172 34.23 -2.57 6.81
C LYS A 172 35.30 -1.50 6.71
N ILE A 173 35.29 -0.57 7.66
CA ILE A 173 36.26 0.54 7.77
C ILE A 173 36.90 0.50 9.17
N GLY A 174 38.05 -0.17 9.28
CA GLY A 174 38.70 -0.37 10.59
C GLY A 174 37.89 -1.31 11.49
N THR A 175 37.44 -0.82 12.64
CA THR A 175 36.57 -1.56 13.57
C THR A 175 35.09 -1.30 13.32
N GLU A 176 34.74 -0.40 12.40
CA GLU A 176 33.38 -0.08 12.05
C GLU A 176 32.91 -0.89 10.83
N VAL A 177 31.67 -1.34 10.86
CA VAL A 177 30.99 -1.98 9.74
C VAL A 177 29.76 -1.16 9.39
N GLU A 178 29.72 -0.67 8.17
CA GLU A 178 28.55 -0.03 7.59
C GLU A 178 27.71 -1.09 6.85
N ILE A 179 26.42 -1.12 7.15
CA ILE A 179 25.44 -2.03 6.56
C ILE A 179 24.42 -1.16 5.85
N THR A 180 24.27 -1.35 4.54
CA THR A 180 23.28 -0.64 3.74
C THR A 180 22.23 -1.62 3.24
N TRP A 181 20.98 -1.22 3.32
CA TRP A 181 19.85 -2.02 2.80
C TRP A 181 18.85 -1.17 2.03
N SER A 182 18.13 -1.82 1.12
CA SER A 182 16.96 -1.21 0.50
C SER A 182 15.92 -0.91 1.57
N SER A 183 15.46 0.32 1.68
CA SER A 183 14.52 0.75 2.70
C SER A 183 13.31 1.45 2.09
N ARG A 184 12.31 1.70 2.92
CA ARG A 184 11.11 2.44 2.55
C ARG A 184 11.01 3.69 3.40
N PRO A 185 10.61 4.85 2.85
CA PRO A 185 10.39 6.05 3.62
C PRO A 185 9.46 5.82 4.82
N ASN A 186 9.68 6.55 5.90
CA ASN A 186 8.87 6.51 7.12
C ASN A 186 8.75 5.11 7.79
N ARG A 187 9.79 4.30 7.68
CA ARG A 187 9.86 2.99 8.35
C ARG A 187 10.89 3.01 9.47
N ILE A 188 10.68 2.13 10.45
CA ILE A 188 11.65 1.83 11.50
C ILE A 188 12.19 0.43 11.24
N TYR A 189 13.50 0.29 11.40
CA TYR A 189 14.19 -0.98 11.25
C TYR A 189 14.87 -1.36 12.55
N LYS A 190 14.89 -2.66 12.81
CA LYS A 190 15.70 -3.26 13.87
C LYS A 190 16.93 -3.92 13.26
N VAL A 191 18.09 -3.64 13.84
CA VAL A 191 19.36 -4.27 13.47
C VAL A 191 19.80 -5.19 14.59
N GLU A 192 20.10 -6.43 14.24
CA GLU A 192 20.58 -7.46 15.14
C GLU A 192 21.87 -8.05 14.58
N ARG A 193 22.76 -8.51 15.45
CA ARG A 193 23.99 -9.19 15.07
C ARG A 193 24.15 -10.53 15.80
N SER A 194 24.91 -11.44 15.20
CA SER A 194 25.25 -12.73 15.80
C SER A 194 26.62 -13.19 15.31
N GLU A 195 27.32 -13.94 16.12
CA GLU A 195 28.53 -14.67 15.73
C GLU A 195 28.21 -16.02 15.07
N SER A 196 26.96 -16.46 15.09
CA SER A 196 26.48 -17.72 14.50
C SER A 196 25.21 -17.52 13.70
N LEU A 197 25.01 -18.31 12.64
CA LEU A 197 23.75 -18.38 11.88
C LEU A 197 22.78 -19.43 12.46
N GLU A 198 23.16 -20.14 13.51
CA GLU A 198 22.28 -21.14 14.11
C GLU A 198 21.14 -20.46 14.88
N ASN A 199 19.93 -20.92 14.65
CA ASN A 199 18.75 -20.42 15.35
C ASN A 199 18.68 -20.94 16.78
N ASP A 200 18.34 -20.07 17.71
CA ASP A 200 18.39 -20.17 19.16
C ASP A 200 17.49 -21.23 19.84
N GLU A 201 16.83 -22.10 19.10
CA GLU A 201 15.80 -22.93 19.73
C GLU A 201 16.30 -24.18 20.46
N VAL A 202 17.55 -24.56 20.29
CA VAL A 202 18.09 -25.74 21.01
C VAL A 202 19.57 -25.56 21.31
N ASP A 203 19.91 -25.23 22.56
CA ASP A 203 21.23 -25.53 23.11
C ASP A 203 21.43 -27.06 23.18
N SER A 204 21.89 -27.62 22.06
CA SER A 204 22.13 -29.08 21.96
C SER A 204 23.36 -29.53 22.72
N ASN A 205 24.25 -28.63 23.16
CA ASN A 205 25.55 -28.96 23.69
C ASN A 205 25.79 -28.54 25.15
N ARG A 206 24.93 -27.70 25.75
CA ARG A 206 25.05 -27.20 27.14
C ARG A 206 26.40 -26.54 27.48
N ASP A 207 27.07 -25.97 26.48
CA ASP A 207 28.35 -25.29 26.68
C ASP A 207 28.21 -23.77 26.88
N GLY A 208 27.00 -23.26 26.78
CA GLY A 208 26.68 -21.84 27.01
C GLY A 208 26.98 -20.92 25.82
N ASP A 209 27.46 -21.46 24.70
CA ASP A 209 27.66 -20.72 23.46
C ASP A 209 26.40 -20.86 22.58
N ILE A 210 25.35 -20.21 22.99
CA ILE A 210 24.13 -20.05 22.14
C ILE A 210 24.40 -18.91 21.21
N GLY A 211 24.23 -19.15 19.91
CA GLY A 211 24.31 -18.10 18.90
C GLY A 211 23.11 -17.15 19.00
N PHE A 212 23.08 -16.33 20.03
CA PHE A 212 22.03 -15.31 20.19
C PHE A 212 22.17 -14.20 19.15
N TRP A 213 21.06 -13.81 18.58
CA TRP A 213 20.95 -12.54 17.89
C TRP A 213 20.88 -11.43 18.94
N GLU A 214 21.94 -10.65 19.04
CA GLU A 214 22.00 -9.49 19.91
C GLU A 214 21.36 -8.29 19.20
N GLU A 215 20.39 -7.65 19.83
CA GLU A 215 19.83 -6.41 19.35
C GLU A 215 20.88 -5.30 19.47
N VAL A 216 21.17 -4.67 18.32
CA VAL A 216 22.10 -3.55 18.23
C VAL A 216 21.35 -2.24 18.27
N ASP A 217 20.24 -2.14 17.52
CA ASP A 217 19.35 -0.98 17.48
C ASP A 217 17.96 -1.44 17.02
N ASP A 218 16.90 -0.97 17.66
CA ASP A 218 15.50 -1.26 17.33
C ASP A 218 14.74 -0.03 16.78
N GLY A 219 15.44 1.11 16.62
CA GLY A 219 14.87 2.39 16.24
C GLY A 219 15.52 3.06 15.03
N VAL A 220 16.17 2.31 14.13
CA VAL A 220 16.82 2.89 12.94
C VAL A 220 15.77 3.44 11.99
N LEU A 221 15.71 4.76 11.89
CA LEU A 221 14.81 5.45 10.97
C LEU A 221 15.29 5.32 9.52
N SER A 222 14.34 5.10 8.63
CA SER A 222 14.61 5.11 7.19
C SER A 222 15.15 6.43 6.70
N GLU A 223 16.16 6.38 5.85
CA GLU A 223 16.73 7.54 5.14
C GLU A 223 16.10 7.72 3.73
N GLY A 224 15.15 6.86 3.35
CA GLY A 224 14.52 6.89 2.04
C GLY A 224 14.51 5.52 1.35
N GLU A 225 14.98 5.44 0.11
CA GLU A 225 15.05 4.19 -0.65
C GLU A 225 16.20 3.27 -0.20
N GLU A 226 17.19 3.80 0.45
CA GLU A 226 18.29 3.09 1.10
C GLU A 226 18.51 3.66 2.50
N THR A 227 18.93 2.82 3.42
CA THR A 227 19.32 3.23 4.78
C THR A 227 20.64 2.56 5.13
N THR A 228 21.53 3.32 5.77
CA THR A 228 22.83 2.85 6.23
C THR A 228 22.90 2.91 7.75
N PHE A 229 23.44 1.87 8.34
CA PHE A 229 23.66 1.76 9.78
C PHE A 229 25.12 1.34 10.04
N ALA A 230 25.77 1.98 11.00
CA ALA A 230 27.13 1.67 11.40
C ALA A 230 27.16 0.93 12.74
N ASP A 231 27.85 -0.20 12.79
CA ASP A 231 28.08 -1.00 13.99
C ASP A 231 29.58 -1.15 14.27
N GLU A 232 29.97 -1.13 15.54
CA GLU A 232 31.37 -1.37 15.93
C GLU A 232 31.60 -2.84 16.26
N ILE A 233 32.60 -3.46 15.61
CA ILE A 233 33.10 -4.79 15.96
C ILE A 233 34.44 -4.70 16.68
N PHE A 234 34.48 -5.24 17.90
CA PHE A 234 35.66 -5.18 18.76
C PHE A 234 36.67 -6.30 18.54
N ASP A 235 36.27 -7.37 17.84
CA ASP A 235 37.14 -8.55 17.57
C ASP A 235 37.15 -8.89 16.07
N ASP A 236 38.23 -8.52 15.41
CA ASP A 236 38.45 -8.77 13.97
C ASP A 236 38.66 -10.25 13.62
N SER A 237 38.86 -11.11 14.61
CA SER A 237 39.09 -12.53 14.38
C SER A 237 37.80 -13.35 14.21
N LYS A 238 36.67 -12.78 14.60
CA LYS A 238 35.35 -13.42 14.55
C LYS A 238 34.58 -13.11 13.28
N LYS A 239 33.76 -14.06 12.85
CA LYS A 239 32.72 -13.81 11.85
C LYS A 239 31.53 -13.22 12.56
N VAL A 240 30.99 -12.16 12.00
CA VAL A 240 29.76 -11.52 12.49
C VAL A 240 28.75 -11.49 11.36
N PHE A 241 27.52 -11.77 11.70
CA PHE A 241 26.35 -11.74 10.80
C PHE A 241 25.41 -10.68 11.31
N TRP A 242 24.73 -10.02 10.39
CA TRP A 242 23.70 -9.03 10.71
C TRP A 242 22.37 -9.45 10.11
N ARG A 243 21.32 -9.09 10.81
CA ARG A 243 19.94 -9.21 10.38
C ARG A 243 19.27 -7.85 10.53
N VAL A 244 18.57 -7.42 9.49
CA VAL A 244 17.73 -6.22 9.53
C VAL A 244 16.29 -6.67 9.42
N THR A 245 15.41 -6.12 10.26
CA THR A 245 13.98 -6.42 10.30
C THR A 245 13.19 -5.13 10.16
N ASP A 246 12.25 -5.09 9.24
CA ASP A 246 11.31 -3.98 9.08
C ASP A 246 10.25 -4.06 10.20
N MET A 247 10.22 -3.06 11.08
CA MET A 247 9.36 -3.02 12.27
C MET A 247 8.02 -2.31 12.02
N GLY A 248 7.87 -1.67 10.88
CA GLY A 248 6.64 -0.92 10.57
C GLY A 248 6.89 0.58 10.36
N PRO A 249 5.79 1.34 10.23
CA PRO A 249 5.87 2.78 10.06
C PRO A 249 6.43 3.46 11.32
N ALA A 250 7.18 4.54 11.12
CA ALA A 250 7.53 5.45 12.20
C ALA A 250 6.27 6.17 12.70
N GLU A 251 6.06 6.20 14.02
CA GLU A 251 4.95 6.93 14.63
C GLU A 251 5.09 8.45 14.51
#